data_44ac453548317a2d677252c4e83fe976
#
_entry.id   44ac453548317a2d677252c4e83fe976
#
_cell.length_a   1.000
_cell.length_b   1.000
_cell.length_c   1.000
_cell.angle_alpha   90.00
_cell.angle_beta   90.00
_cell.angle_gamma   90.00
#
_symmetry.space_group_name_H-M   'P 1'
#
loop_
_entity.id
_entity.type
_entity.pdbx_description
1 polymer ?
#
loop_
_entity_poly.entity_id
_entity_poly.type
_entity_poly.pdbx_seq_one_letter_code
_entity_poly.pdbx_strand_id
1 'polypeptide(L)'
;MLEIKDLAVQYGNQIPTIEHFDLSMKKGEIISIVGESGSGKTTVIRAVLGALPGAGRVASGDILFHGKSLLKNSQSDWRKLRGSKISMIFQDCGGTLNPIRKIGSQYVEYICTHEPMAKKEAWQKAVSMLSKMRLPDAENIMNSYPHQ
;
A
#
# COMPACT_ATOMS: atom_id res chain seq x y z
N MET A 1 14.71 2.36 -5.89
CA MET A 1 14.42 3.38 -6.89
C MET A 1 13.11 3.03 -7.57
N LEU A 2 12.21 3.98 -7.74
CA LEU A 2 10.95 3.86 -8.46
C LEU A 2 11.00 4.81 -9.66
N GLU A 3 10.66 4.33 -10.84
CA GLU A 3 10.53 5.12 -12.04
C GLU A 3 9.17 4.88 -12.69
N ILE A 4 8.52 5.93 -13.10
CA ILE A 4 7.29 5.89 -13.89
C ILE A 4 7.62 6.57 -15.21
N LYS A 5 7.32 5.93 -16.33
CA LYS A 5 7.65 6.41 -17.66
C LYS A 5 6.41 6.48 -18.55
N ASP A 6 6.07 7.67 -18.98
CA ASP A 6 4.96 7.95 -19.90
C ASP A 6 3.66 7.22 -19.53
N LEU A 7 3.33 7.23 -18.22
CA LEU A 7 2.21 6.47 -17.70
C LEU A 7 0.87 7.06 -18.15
N ALA A 8 0.04 6.23 -18.75
CA ALA A 8 -1.37 6.51 -18.93
C ALA A 8 -2.23 5.48 -18.21
N VAL A 9 -3.27 5.96 -17.52
CA VAL A 9 -4.22 5.11 -16.80
C VAL A 9 -5.64 5.46 -17.24
N GLN A 10 -6.42 4.44 -17.57
CA GLN A 10 -7.83 4.60 -17.94
C GLN A 10 -8.72 3.60 -17.23
N TYR A 11 -10.00 3.94 -17.14
CA TYR A 11 -11.07 3.11 -16.59
C TYR A 11 -12.09 2.73 -17.67
N GLY A 12 -12.17 1.43 -17.94
CA GLY A 12 -13.02 0.93 -19.05
C GLY A 12 -12.58 1.49 -20.40
N ASN A 13 -13.52 2.02 -21.16
CA ASN A 13 -13.31 2.64 -22.48
C ASN A 13 -13.37 4.18 -22.44
N GLN A 14 -13.20 4.78 -21.25
CA GLN A 14 -13.22 6.23 -21.09
C GLN A 14 -11.89 6.86 -21.50
N ILE A 15 -11.90 8.20 -21.63
CA ILE A 15 -10.69 9.00 -21.78
C ILE A 15 -9.74 8.69 -20.60
N PRO A 16 -8.45 8.57 -20.83
CA PRO A 16 -7.49 8.32 -19.76
C PRO A 16 -7.61 9.36 -18.63
N THR A 17 -7.59 8.89 -17.40
CA THR A 17 -7.58 9.76 -16.20
C THR A 17 -6.20 10.35 -15.97
N ILE A 18 -5.17 9.67 -16.42
CA ILE A 18 -3.76 10.07 -16.38
C ILE A 18 -3.21 9.88 -17.79
N GLU A 19 -2.47 10.88 -18.27
CA GLU A 19 -1.73 10.82 -19.52
C GLU A 19 -0.34 11.41 -19.31
N HIS A 20 0.66 10.81 -19.95
CA HIS A 20 2.04 11.28 -20.00
C HIS A 20 2.63 11.63 -18.62
N PHE A 21 2.39 10.75 -17.62
CA PHE A 21 2.91 10.99 -16.28
C PHE A 21 4.28 10.33 -16.10
N ASP A 22 5.27 11.16 -15.79
CA ASP A 22 6.64 10.74 -15.50
C ASP A 22 7.02 11.04 -14.06
N LEU A 23 7.74 10.12 -13.43
CA LEU A 23 8.27 10.30 -12.07
C LEU A 23 9.54 9.46 -11.91
N SER A 24 10.56 10.04 -11.30
CA SER A 24 11.75 9.31 -10.87
C SER A 24 12.02 9.59 -9.40
N MET A 25 12.11 8.54 -8.60
CA MET A 25 12.37 8.61 -7.16
C MET A 25 13.57 7.75 -6.78
N LYS A 26 14.56 8.37 -6.15
CA LYS A 26 15.76 7.71 -5.62
C LYS A 26 15.53 7.20 -4.21
N LYS A 27 16.47 6.40 -3.71
CA LYS A 27 16.44 5.93 -2.31
C LYS A 27 16.59 7.12 -1.35
N GLY A 28 15.70 7.18 -0.36
CA GLY A 28 15.70 8.23 0.66
C GLY A 28 15.00 9.52 0.25
N GLU A 29 14.50 9.64 -0.98
CA GLU A 29 13.73 10.80 -1.41
C GLU A 29 12.29 10.74 -0.88
N ILE A 30 11.73 11.92 -0.64
CA ILE A 30 10.32 12.16 -0.37
C ILE A 30 9.78 13.00 -1.51
N ILE A 31 8.76 12.50 -2.21
CA ILE A 31 8.13 13.19 -3.32
C ILE A 31 6.68 13.48 -2.96
N SER A 32 6.24 14.72 -3.16
CA SER A 32 4.84 15.12 -3.02
C SER A 32 4.20 15.30 -4.39
N ILE A 33 3.04 14.67 -4.60
CA ILE A 33 2.20 14.88 -5.78
C ILE A 33 1.08 15.83 -5.39
N VAL A 34 1.09 17.04 -5.96
CA VAL A 34 0.14 18.11 -5.67
C VAL A 34 -0.77 18.33 -6.89
N GLY A 35 -2.01 18.70 -6.65
CA GLY A 35 -2.99 18.99 -7.70
C GLY A 35 -4.41 19.03 -7.13
N GLU A 36 -5.37 19.46 -7.94
CA GLU A 36 -6.78 19.58 -7.57
C GLU A 36 -7.42 18.23 -7.21
N SER A 37 -8.55 18.27 -6.54
CA SER A 37 -9.33 17.06 -6.29
C SER A 37 -9.76 16.44 -7.62
N GLY A 38 -9.61 15.13 -7.76
CA GLY A 38 -9.94 14.43 -9.01
C GLY A 38 -8.81 14.42 -10.07
N SER A 39 -7.69 15.12 -9.88
CA SER A 39 -6.58 15.16 -10.85
C SER A 39 -5.78 13.85 -10.99
N GLY A 40 -6.24 12.75 -10.41
CA GLY A 40 -5.62 11.44 -10.60
C GLY A 40 -4.48 11.08 -9.64
N LYS A 41 -4.16 11.90 -8.62
CA LYS A 41 -3.07 11.61 -7.66
C LYS A 41 -3.17 10.22 -7.04
N THR A 42 -4.33 9.87 -6.54
CA THR A 42 -4.60 8.52 -5.97
C THR A 42 -4.51 7.42 -7.02
N THR A 43 -4.87 7.73 -8.27
CA THR A 43 -4.78 6.80 -9.40
C THR A 43 -3.33 6.41 -9.68
N VAL A 44 -2.40 7.39 -9.68
CA VAL A 44 -0.97 7.12 -9.83
C VAL A 44 -0.46 6.18 -8.73
N ILE A 45 -0.77 6.50 -7.47
CA ILE A 45 -0.33 5.68 -6.33
C ILE A 45 -0.91 4.25 -6.42
N ARG A 46 -2.19 4.11 -6.78
CA ARG A 46 -2.83 2.80 -6.97
C ARG A 46 -2.26 2.03 -8.15
N ALA A 47 -1.86 2.71 -9.22
CA ALA A 47 -1.18 2.08 -10.36
C ALA A 47 0.17 1.47 -9.92
N VAL A 48 0.97 2.21 -9.13
CA VAL A 48 2.24 1.73 -8.56
C VAL A 48 2.03 0.48 -7.70
N LEU A 49 0.91 0.38 -6.99
CA LEU A 49 0.57 -0.79 -6.17
C LEU A 49 -0.08 -1.93 -6.97
N GLY A 50 -0.37 -1.75 -8.26
CA GLY A 50 -1.16 -2.70 -9.04
C GLY A 50 -2.56 -2.92 -8.45
N ALA A 51 -3.15 -1.87 -7.85
CA ALA A 51 -4.41 -1.91 -7.11
C ALA A 51 -5.43 -0.90 -7.66
N LEU A 52 -5.47 -0.75 -8.98
CA LEU A 52 -6.49 0.05 -9.65
C LEU A 52 -7.87 -0.59 -9.44
N PRO A 53 -8.90 0.16 -9.04
CA PRO A 53 -10.23 -0.39 -8.80
C PRO A 53 -11.00 -0.67 -10.09
N GLY A 54 -11.92 -1.61 -10.03
CA GLY A 54 -12.85 -1.91 -11.12
C GLY A 54 -12.16 -2.26 -12.43
N ALA A 55 -12.53 -1.59 -13.50
CA ALA A 55 -11.95 -1.74 -14.84
C ALA A 55 -10.72 -0.85 -15.09
N GLY A 56 -10.06 -0.37 -14.02
CA GLY A 56 -8.86 0.45 -14.13
C GLY A 56 -7.66 -0.34 -14.64
N ARG A 57 -6.97 0.18 -15.63
CA ARG A 57 -5.77 -0.43 -16.22
C ARG A 57 -4.74 0.63 -16.62
N VAL A 58 -3.49 0.23 -16.64
CA VAL A 58 -2.44 1.00 -17.32
C VAL A 58 -2.64 0.81 -18.81
N ALA A 59 -2.86 1.91 -19.51
CA ALA A 59 -3.10 1.93 -20.96
C ALA A 59 -1.79 2.00 -21.75
N SER A 60 -0.81 2.78 -21.26
CA SER A 60 0.53 2.89 -21.85
C SER A 60 1.55 3.23 -20.77
N GLY A 61 2.83 3.21 -21.15
CA GLY A 61 3.95 3.49 -20.26
C GLY A 61 4.37 2.30 -19.41
N ASP A 62 5.25 2.53 -18.45
CA ASP A 62 5.73 1.49 -17.54
C ASP A 62 6.01 2.06 -16.14
N ILE A 63 5.94 1.18 -15.14
CA ILE A 63 6.29 1.46 -13.76
C ILE A 63 7.41 0.49 -13.36
N LEU A 64 8.60 1.03 -13.11
CA LEU A 64 9.78 0.25 -12.79
C LEU A 64 10.11 0.39 -11.30
N PHE A 65 10.25 -0.72 -10.61
CA PHE A 65 10.74 -0.79 -9.24
C PHE A 65 12.04 -1.57 -9.19
N HIS A 66 13.13 -0.91 -8.77
CA HIS A 66 14.49 -1.45 -8.86
C HIS A 66 14.85 -1.97 -10.26
N GLY A 67 14.42 -1.25 -11.30
CA GLY A 67 14.68 -1.59 -12.71
C GLY A 67 13.81 -2.71 -13.28
N LYS A 68 12.88 -3.27 -12.51
CA LYS A 68 11.94 -4.31 -12.96
C LYS A 68 10.54 -3.73 -13.14
N SER A 69 9.90 -4.02 -14.29
CA SER A 69 8.54 -3.60 -14.55
C SER A 69 7.55 -4.26 -13.60
N LEU A 70 6.76 -3.45 -12.91
CA LEU A 70 5.68 -3.90 -12.03
C LEU A 70 4.47 -4.41 -12.82
N LEU A 71 4.30 -3.95 -14.06
CA LEU A 71 3.18 -4.34 -14.92
C LEU A 71 3.25 -5.81 -15.35
N LYS A 72 4.44 -6.40 -15.30
CA LYS A 72 4.69 -7.80 -15.64
C LYS A 72 4.58 -8.75 -14.44
N ASN A 73 4.28 -8.24 -13.25
CA ASN A 73 4.19 -9.03 -12.03
C ASN A 73 3.00 -9.99 -12.08
N SER A 74 3.26 -11.26 -11.75
CA SER A 74 2.23 -12.23 -11.43
C SER A 74 1.57 -11.93 -10.07
N GLN A 75 0.48 -12.61 -9.76
CA GLN A 75 -0.16 -12.51 -8.43
C GLN A 75 0.79 -12.92 -7.29
N SER A 76 1.66 -13.91 -7.54
CA SER A 76 2.67 -14.33 -6.56
C SER A 76 3.74 -13.27 -6.32
N ASP A 77 4.15 -12.53 -7.37
CA ASP A 77 5.13 -11.44 -7.25
C ASP A 77 4.53 -10.27 -6.47
N TRP A 78 3.28 -9.92 -6.75
CA TRP A 78 2.57 -8.90 -5.99
C TRP A 78 2.44 -9.23 -4.50
N ARG A 79 2.14 -10.49 -4.15
CA ARG A 79 2.08 -10.92 -2.74
C ARG A 79 3.42 -10.75 -2.01
N LYS A 80 4.55 -11.00 -2.70
CA LYS A 80 5.89 -10.80 -2.14
C LYS A 80 6.28 -9.33 -2.03
N LEU A 81 5.73 -8.47 -2.88
CA LEU A 81 6.09 -7.06 -2.95
C LEU A 81 5.28 -6.20 -1.99
N ARG A 82 3.94 -6.39 -2.00
CA ARG A 82 3.02 -5.63 -1.15
C ARG A 82 3.23 -5.98 0.31
N GLY A 83 3.27 -4.97 1.17
CA GLY A 83 3.46 -5.10 2.61
C GLY A 83 4.92 -5.30 3.05
N SER A 84 5.80 -5.83 2.18
CA SER A 84 7.22 -6.04 2.50
C SER A 84 8.16 -5.00 1.88
N LYS A 85 7.87 -4.54 0.66
CA LYS A 85 8.70 -3.60 -0.11
C LYS A 85 7.95 -2.32 -0.46
N ILE A 86 6.68 -2.43 -0.75
CA ILE A 86 5.79 -1.31 -1.06
C ILE A 86 4.56 -1.43 -0.18
N SER A 87 4.20 -0.34 0.50
CA SER A 87 2.98 -0.23 1.31
C SER A 87 2.28 1.10 1.05
N MET A 88 1.02 1.19 1.41
CA MET A 88 0.21 2.39 1.28
C MET A 88 -0.52 2.67 2.58
N ILE A 89 -0.52 3.94 2.98
CA ILE A 89 -1.40 4.43 4.04
C ILE A 89 -2.55 5.17 3.36
N PHE A 90 -3.78 4.72 3.60
CA PHE A 90 -4.98 5.33 3.02
C PHE A 90 -5.36 6.58 3.81
N GLN A 91 -6.04 7.52 3.13
CA GLN A 91 -6.55 8.74 3.76
C GLN A 91 -7.59 8.43 4.85
N ASP A 92 -8.45 7.46 4.61
CA ASP A 92 -9.38 6.90 5.59
C ASP A 92 -8.94 5.49 5.96
N CYS A 93 -8.31 5.36 7.11
CA CYS A 93 -7.82 4.08 7.64
C CYS A 93 -8.91 3.34 8.44
N GLY A 94 -10.01 4.00 8.83
CA GLY A 94 -11.03 3.42 9.70
C GLY A 94 -11.71 2.18 9.11
N GLY A 95 -11.89 2.15 7.79
CA GLY A 95 -12.49 1.02 7.07
C GLY A 95 -11.51 -0.08 6.66
N THR A 96 -10.21 0.03 6.96
CA THR A 96 -9.21 -0.95 6.50
C THR A 96 -9.10 -2.18 7.39
N LEU A 97 -9.45 -2.05 8.67
CA LEU A 97 -9.51 -3.16 9.61
C LEU A 97 -10.92 -3.76 9.65
N ASN A 98 -10.98 -5.07 9.84
CA ASN A 98 -12.26 -5.75 10.06
C ASN A 98 -12.83 -5.37 11.44
N PRO A 99 -13.99 -4.68 11.51
CA PRO A 99 -14.51 -4.13 12.76
C PRO A 99 -14.94 -5.20 13.79
N ILE A 100 -15.24 -6.43 13.35
CA ILE A 100 -15.66 -7.53 14.24
C ILE A 100 -14.49 -8.39 14.73
N ARG A 101 -13.25 -8.04 14.38
CA ARG A 101 -12.05 -8.73 14.82
C ARG A 101 -11.19 -7.81 15.66
N LYS A 102 -10.57 -8.34 16.72
CA LYS A 102 -9.60 -7.59 17.54
C LYS A 102 -8.41 -7.14 16.70
N ILE A 103 -7.89 -5.95 16.99
CA ILE A 103 -6.72 -5.36 16.32
C ILE A 103 -5.53 -6.32 16.38
N GLY A 104 -5.24 -6.88 17.56
CA GLY A 104 -4.11 -7.79 17.73
C GLY A 104 -4.16 -9.04 16.85
N SER A 105 -5.35 -9.62 16.66
CA SER A 105 -5.50 -10.80 15.79
C SER A 105 -5.16 -10.49 14.33
N GLN A 106 -5.56 -9.31 13.84
CA GLN A 106 -5.30 -8.85 12.48
C GLN A 106 -3.83 -8.46 12.30
N TYR A 107 -3.26 -7.80 13.31
CA TYR A 107 -1.86 -7.38 13.27
C TYR A 107 -0.91 -8.60 13.29
N VAL A 108 -1.18 -9.58 14.15
CA VAL A 108 -0.41 -10.84 14.20
C VAL A 108 -0.52 -11.59 12.87
N GLU A 109 -1.72 -11.68 12.27
CA GLU A 109 -1.92 -12.30 10.97
C GLU A 109 -1.09 -11.61 9.88
N TYR A 110 -1.10 -10.27 9.85
CA TYR A 110 -0.30 -9.48 8.92
C TYR A 110 1.20 -9.77 9.08
N ILE A 111 1.73 -9.73 10.31
CA ILE A 111 3.15 -9.98 10.58
C ILE A 111 3.53 -11.41 10.14
N CYS A 112 2.77 -12.42 10.54
CA CYS A 112 3.05 -13.82 10.19
C CYS A 112 2.92 -14.11 8.69
N THR A 113 2.16 -13.29 7.95
CA THR A 113 2.07 -13.40 6.49
C THR A 113 3.36 -12.95 5.79
N HIS A 114 4.04 -11.95 6.37
CA HIS A 114 5.23 -11.35 5.75
C HIS A 114 6.55 -11.83 6.37
N GLU A 115 6.51 -12.34 7.59
CA GLU A 115 7.69 -12.78 8.32
C GLU A 115 7.47 -14.17 8.95
N PRO A 116 8.42 -15.12 8.75
CA PRO A 116 8.31 -16.45 9.34
C PRO A 116 8.63 -16.38 10.84
N MET A 117 7.58 -16.22 11.67
CA MET A 117 7.73 -16.21 13.14
C MET A 117 6.51 -16.81 13.84
N ALA A 118 6.68 -17.20 15.10
CA ALA A 118 5.59 -17.70 15.92
C ALA A 118 4.61 -16.58 16.29
N LYS A 119 3.31 -16.92 16.46
CA LYS A 119 2.27 -15.93 16.81
C LYS A 119 2.57 -15.14 18.09
N LYS A 120 3.23 -15.77 19.07
CA LYS A 120 3.63 -15.13 20.33
C LYS A 120 4.68 -14.03 20.08
N GLU A 121 5.66 -14.30 19.23
CA GLU A 121 6.69 -13.32 18.83
C GLU A 121 6.08 -12.19 18.01
N ALA A 122 5.18 -12.54 17.07
CA ALA A 122 4.45 -11.55 16.29
C ALA A 122 3.61 -10.61 17.17
N TRP A 123 2.98 -11.14 18.23
CA TRP A 123 2.26 -10.33 19.21
C TRP A 123 3.19 -9.34 19.92
N GLN A 124 4.32 -9.81 20.45
CA GLN A 124 5.30 -8.94 21.11
C GLN A 124 5.86 -7.87 20.17
N LYS A 125 6.12 -8.25 18.92
CA LYS A 125 6.55 -7.31 17.88
C LYS A 125 5.49 -6.25 17.61
N ALA A 126 4.21 -6.63 17.49
CA ALA A 126 3.11 -5.70 17.30
C ALA A 126 2.98 -4.70 18.46
N VAL A 127 3.00 -5.18 19.71
CA VAL A 127 2.98 -4.32 20.91
C VAL A 127 4.16 -3.34 20.89
N SER A 128 5.37 -3.82 20.60
CA SER A 128 6.55 -2.97 20.48
C SER A 128 6.40 -1.89 19.41
N MET A 129 5.80 -2.23 18.26
CA MET A 129 5.57 -1.27 17.17
C MET A 129 4.53 -0.20 17.56
N LEU A 130 3.43 -0.58 18.21
CA LEU A 130 2.44 0.37 18.72
C LEU A 130 3.05 1.34 19.76
N SER A 131 3.89 0.82 20.66
CA SER A 131 4.61 1.63 21.63
C SER A 131 5.58 2.63 20.96
N LYS A 132 6.29 2.21 19.90
CA LYS A 132 7.15 3.10 19.10
C LYS A 132 6.36 4.23 18.42
N MET A 133 5.11 3.98 18.07
CA MET A 133 4.19 5.00 17.53
C MET A 133 3.61 5.92 18.63
N ARG A 134 4.09 5.79 19.89
CA ARG A 134 3.63 6.56 21.06
C ARG A 134 2.12 6.40 21.33
N LEU A 135 1.55 5.27 20.95
CA LEU A 135 0.19 4.94 21.35
C LEU A 135 0.20 4.47 22.81
N PRO A 136 -0.65 5.05 23.65
CA PRO A 136 -0.74 4.63 25.05
C PRO A 136 -1.33 3.22 25.14
N ASP A 137 -0.90 2.45 26.13
CA ASP A 137 -1.44 1.13 26.44
C ASP A 137 -1.55 0.19 25.22
N ALA A 138 -0.41 -0.09 24.60
CA ALA A 138 -0.33 -0.93 23.40
C ALA A 138 -0.96 -2.32 23.58
N GLU A 139 -0.86 -2.92 24.78
CA GLU A 139 -1.48 -4.20 25.11
C GLU A 139 -3.01 -4.13 25.06
N ASN A 140 -3.59 -3.06 25.60
CA ASN A 140 -5.04 -2.86 25.57
C ASN A 140 -5.52 -2.63 24.12
N ILE A 141 -4.78 -1.84 23.33
CA ILE A 141 -5.07 -1.64 21.90
C ILE A 141 -5.10 -2.97 21.16
N MET A 142 -4.14 -3.86 21.40
CA MET A 142 -4.12 -5.19 20.78
C MET A 142 -5.36 -6.02 21.14
N ASN A 143 -5.91 -5.82 22.32
CA ASN A 143 -7.10 -6.53 22.80
C ASN A 143 -8.43 -5.85 22.44
N SER A 144 -8.38 -4.63 21.92
CA SER A 144 -9.54 -3.82 21.53
C SER A 144 -10.01 -4.13 20.09
N TYR A 145 -11.21 -3.68 19.79
CA TYR A 145 -11.75 -3.66 18.43
C TYR A 145 -11.44 -2.33 17.74
N PRO A 146 -11.45 -2.26 16.39
CA PRO A 146 -11.09 -1.03 15.66
C PRO A 146 -11.94 0.21 15.96
N HIS A 147 -13.14 0.03 16.51
CA HIS A 147 -14.07 1.12 16.84
C HIS A 147 -13.97 1.60 18.29
N GLN A 148 -13.11 1.03 19.12
CA GLN A 148 -12.84 1.41 20.50
C GLN A 148 -11.61 2.30 20.60
#